data_e95aa8ca826d0bf93c9cd0b13da3a256
#
_entry.id   e95aa8ca826d0bf93c9cd0b13da3a256
#
_cell.length_a   1.000
_cell.length_b   1.000
_cell.length_c   1.000
_cell.angle_alpha   90.00
_cell.angle_beta   90.00
_cell.angle_gamma   90.00
#
_symmetry.space_group_name_H-M   'P 1'
#
loop_
_entity.id
_entity.type
_entity.pdbx_description
1 polymer ?
#
loop_
_entity_poly.entity_id
_entity_poly.type
_entity_poly.pdbx_seq_one_letter_code
_entity_poly.pdbx_strand_id
1 'polypeptide(L)'
;NPFSFGTFARGYNLNQQEEIGEYYATLGRREGYAAQMAYLGLKAGLINPKTLSADNTEYDLSGDNLERLQTYKIERSGYVNKYNFNFASQIGDFIYLGMNLNAHNINEKALYSVKEDNFRSSNPYLRYANHKQYINTTGEGFSLQLGSIIKVTDELRLGVSYQSPTWYKMKEESRQVLYATTGVATRTYDRDIELVNRYGDPIWYEREYKFRTPSAWTASAAYLIK
;
A
#
# COMPACT_ATOMS: atom_id res chain seq x y z
N ASN A 1 18.66 -9.82 7.84
CA ASN A 1 17.29 -9.38 8.08
C ASN A 1 16.83 -8.47 6.94
N PRO A 2 15.84 -8.86 6.10
CA PRO A 2 15.39 -8.07 4.95
C PRO A 2 14.77 -6.73 5.34
N PHE A 3 14.47 -6.50 6.60
CA PHE A 3 13.89 -5.26 7.13
C PHE A 3 14.91 -4.38 7.89
N SER A 4 16.20 -4.65 7.75
CA SER A 4 17.21 -3.83 8.39
C SER A 4 17.34 -2.46 7.72
N PHE A 5 17.29 -1.38 8.50
CA PHE A 5 17.53 -0.02 8.00
C PHE A 5 18.88 0.11 7.28
N GLY A 6 19.92 -0.59 7.72
CA GLY A 6 21.22 -0.62 7.05
C GLY A 6 21.15 -1.19 5.63
N THR A 7 20.27 -2.15 5.38
CA THR A 7 20.04 -2.69 4.04
C THR A 7 19.40 -1.63 3.13
N PHE A 8 18.44 -0.86 3.64
CA PHE A 8 17.79 0.20 2.87
C PHE A 8 18.73 1.38 2.61
N ALA A 9 19.63 1.68 3.52
CA ALA A 9 20.57 2.82 3.40
C ALA A 9 21.72 2.57 2.42
N ARG A 10 22.00 1.31 2.08
CA ARG A 10 23.14 0.95 1.23
C ARG A 10 23.04 1.60 -0.14
N GLY A 11 24.10 2.32 -0.51
CA GLY A 11 24.17 3.01 -1.80
C GLY A 11 23.57 4.42 -1.82
N TYR A 12 22.90 4.86 -0.75
CA TYR A 12 22.38 6.24 -0.66
C TYR A 12 23.37 7.14 0.07
N ASN A 13 23.58 8.35 -0.48
CA ASN A 13 24.32 9.41 0.19
C ASN A 13 23.35 10.24 1.04
N LEU A 14 23.30 9.96 2.35
CA LEU A 14 22.40 10.61 3.29
C LEU A 14 23.06 11.75 4.08
N ASN A 15 24.35 11.98 3.87
CA ASN A 15 25.10 13.02 4.59
C ASN A 15 24.99 14.40 3.96
N GLN A 16 24.51 14.51 2.73
CA GLN A 16 24.28 15.81 2.11
C GLN A 16 23.15 16.52 2.85
N GLN A 17 23.54 17.60 3.53
CA GLN A 17 22.64 18.42 4.34
C GLN A 17 21.88 19.47 3.54
N GLU A 18 21.69 19.26 2.26
CA GLU A 18 20.84 20.18 1.50
C GLU A 18 19.42 20.12 2.04
N GLU A 19 18.82 21.29 2.13
CA GLU A 19 17.49 21.62 2.68
C GLU A 19 16.53 20.42 2.80
N ILE A 20 16.57 19.92 3.98
CA ILE A 20 16.17 18.57 4.40
C ILE A 20 14.75 18.18 3.95
N GLY A 21 13.80 19.12 3.94
CA GLY A 21 12.42 18.84 3.58
C GLY A 21 12.20 18.62 2.07
N GLU A 22 12.84 19.41 1.22
CA GLU A 22 12.64 19.39 -0.23
C GLU A 22 13.38 18.23 -0.91
N TYR A 23 14.57 17.92 -0.41
CA TYR A 23 15.37 16.78 -0.85
C TYR A 23 14.64 15.44 -0.58
N TYR A 24 13.98 15.31 0.55
CA TYR A 24 13.29 14.06 0.92
C TYR A 24 11.92 13.90 0.30
N ALA A 25 11.21 14.97 0.03
CA ALA A 25 10.05 14.94 -0.85
C ALA A 25 10.44 14.44 -2.26
N THR A 26 11.63 14.84 -2.72
CA THR A 26 12.19 14.42 -4.00
C THR A 26 12.71 12.98 -3.95
N LEU A 27 13.38 12.55 -2.88
CA LEU A 27 13.79 11.16 -2.68
C LEU A 27 12.58 10.21 -2.69
N GLY A 28 11.50 10.55 -2.00
CA GLY A 28 10.30 9.74 -2.00
C GLY A 28 9.65 9.60 -3.38
N ARG A 29 9.73 10.62 -4.22
CA ARG A 29 9.21 10.60 -5.59
C ARG A 29 10.12 9.88 -6.58
N ARG A 30 11.45 10.02 -6.43
CA ARG A 30 12.45 9.47 -7.37
C ARG A 30 12.95 8.09 -6.95
N GLU A 31 13.30 7.95 -5.70
CA GLU A 31 14.00 6.77 -5.16
C GLU A 31 13.07 5.82 -4.38
N GLY A 32 11.85 6.26 -4.09
CA GLY A 32 10.79 5.45 -3.51
C GLY A 32 10.97 5.12 -2.02
N TYR A 33 10.27 4.08 -1.61
CA TYR A 33 10.13 3.64 -0.23
C TYR A 33 11.46 3.36 0.48
N ALA A 34 12.41 2.72 -0.20
CA ALA A 34 13.69 2.32 0.39
C ALA A 34 14.52 3.53 0.84
N ALA A 35 14.57 4.59 0.02
CA ALA A 35 15.29 5.81 0.37
C ALA A 35 14.66 6.55 1.56
N GLN A 36 13.34 6.57 1.63
CA GLN A 36 12.62 7.13 2.77
C GLN A 36 12.94 6.38 4.07
N MET A 37 12.93 5.04 4.02
CA MET A 37 13.29 4.19 5.15
C MET A 37 14.74 4.41 5.62
N ALA A 38 15.67 4.51 4.68
CA ALA A 38 17.07 4.79 4.98
C ALA A 38 17.22 6.12 5.71
N TYR A 39 16.54 7.15 5.21
CA TYR A 39 16.56 8.47 5.84
C TYR A 39 15.95 8.48 7.24
N LEU A 40 14.77 7.90 7.42
CA LEU A 40 14.14 7.79 8.74
C LEU A 40 15.07 7.05 9.72
N GLY A 41 15.72 5.98 9.26
CA GLY A 41 16.71 5.23 10.07
C GLY A 41 17.91 6.08 10.50
N LEU A 42 18.44 6.91 9.59
CA LEU A 42 19.53 7.83 9.91
C LEU A 42 19.10 8.89 10.93
N LYS A 43 17.97 9.54 10.71
CA LYS A 43 17.42 10.56 11.62
C LYS A 43 17.04 10.01 13.00
N ALA A 44 16.62 8.75 13.04
CA ALA A 44 16.35 8.03 14.28
C ALA A 44 17.63 7.57 15.01
N GLY A 45 18.80 7.66 14.38
CA GLY A 45 20.03 7.11 14.92
C GLY A 45 20.08 5.59 14.95
N LEU A 46 19.27 4.92 14.13
CA LEU A 46 19.27 3.45 13.95
C LEU A 46 20.42 2.98 13.08
N ILE A 47 20.90 3.85 12.20
CA ILE A 47 22.08 3.65 11.35
C ILE A 47 23.01 4.85 11.49
N ASN A 48 24.31 4.59 11.35
CA ASN A 48 25.37 5.60 11.37
C ASN A 48 26.22 5.47 10.10
N PRO A 49 26.64 6.60 9.50
CA PRO A 49 27.56 6.53 8.38
C PRO A 49 28.90 5.94 8.83
N LYS A 50 29.50 5.06 8.04
CA LYS A 50 30.84 4.52 8.30
C LYS A 50 31.93 5.58 8.23
N THR A 51 31.75 6.54 7.36
CA THR A 51 32.65 7.69 7.22
C THR A 51 31.82 8.98 7.28
N LEU A 52 32.36 10.01 7.95
CA LEU A 52 31.74 11.34 7.99
C LEU A 52 32.09 12.16 6.74
N SER A 53 31.94 11.58 5.57
CA SER A 53 32.16 12.21 4.28
C SER A 53 30.84 12.45 3.58
N ALA A 54 30.76 13.53 2.79
CA ALA A 54 29.60 13.82 1.95
C ALA A 54 29.32 12.71 0.92
N ASP A 55 30.34 11.95 0.52
CA ASP A 55 30.24 10.85 -0.45
C ASP A 55 29.98 9.48 0.20
N ASN A 56 29.71 9.45 1.51
CA ASN A 56 29.48 8.17 2.19
C ASN A 56 28.20 7.49 1.70
N THR A 57 28.32 6.23 1.31
CA THR A 57 27.21 5.37 0.89
C THR A 57 27.09 4.10 1.75
N GLU A 58 27.92 3.96 2.76
CA GLU A 58 27.92 2.80 3.66
C GLU A 58 27.54 3.17 5.10
N TYR A 59 26.70 2.33 5.71
CA TYR A 59 26.13 2.57 7.03
C TYR A 59 26.23 1.33 7.90
N ASP A 60 26.53 1.54 9.16
CA ASP A 60 26.48 0.53 10.21
C ASP A 60 25.19 0.66 11.04
N LEU A 61 24.68 -0.46 11.52
CA LEU A 61 23.56 -0.47 12.46
C LEU A 61 24.01 0.01 13.84
N SER A 62 23.22 0.86 14.48
CA SER A 62 23.49 1.40 15.81
C SER A 62 23.26 0.39 16.96
N GLY A 63 23.00 -0.85 16.67
CA GLY A 63 22.76 -1.90 17.67
C GLY A 63 23.53 -3.16 17.38
N ASP A 64 23.69 -3.96 18.41
CA ASP A 64 24.30 -5.29 18.28
C ASP A 64 23.48 -6.18 17.35
N ASN A 65 24.13 -7.16 16.70
CA ASN A 65 23.48 -8.22 15.91
C ASN A 65 22.74 -9.25 16.80
N LEU A 66 22.26 -8.82 17.96
CA LEU A 66 21.54 -9.67 18.90
C LEU A 66 20.11 -9.97 18.46
N GLU A 67 19.57 -11.01 19.02
CA GLU A 67 18.18 -11.42 18.78
C GLU A 67 17.22 -10.29 19.12
N ARG A 68 16.36 -9.94 18.16
CA ARG A 68 15.32 -8.92 18.30
C ARG A 68 13.96 -9.59 18.18
N LEU A 69 13.04 -9.20 19.06
CA LEU A 69 11.65 -9.55 18.89
C LEU A 69 11.02 -8.58 17.89
N GLN A 70 10.53 -9.11 16.78
CA GLN A 70 9.80 -8.34 15.80
C GLN A 70 8.30 -8.63 15.93
N THR A 71 7.51 -7.57 16.04
CA THR A 71 6.05 -7.63 16.01
C THR A 71 5.56 -6.92 14.76
N TYR A 72 4.84 -7.65 13.92
CA TYR A 72 4.20 -7.12 12.73
C TYR A 72 2.69 -7.02 12.95
N LYS A 73 2.13 -5.83 12.75
CA LYS A 73 0.69 -5.56 12.91
C LYS A 73 0.16 -4.89 11.65
N ILE A 74 -1.00 -5.38 11.18
CA ILE A 74 -1.75 -4.76 10.10
C ILE A 74 -3.15 -4.42 10.62
N GLU A 75 -3.54 -3.17 10.43
CA GLU A 75 -4.90 -2.70 10.68
C GLU A 75 -5.48 -2.18 9.37
N ARG A 76 -6.65 -2.66 8.98
CA ARG A 76 -7.35 -2.22 7.78
C ARG A 76 -8.78 -1.88 8.10
N SER A 77 -9.26 -0.81 7.50
CA SER A 77 -10.66 -0.38 7.58
C SER A 77 -11.06 0.25 6.25
N GLY A 78 -12.34 0.17 5.93
CA GLY A 78 -12.82 0.77 4.70
C GLY A 78 -14.06 0.08 4.17
N TYR A 79 -14.41 0.43 2.93
CA TYR A 79 -15.56 -0.16 2.24
C TYR A 79 -15.31 -0.23 0.74
N VAL A 80 -16.01 -1.17 0.12
CA VAL A 80 -16.15 -1.28 -1.34
C VAL A 80 -17.65 -1.31 -1.64
N ASN A 81 -18.13 -0.27 -2.28
CA ASN A 81 -19.52 -0.17 -2.72
C ASN A 81 -19.62 -0.52 -4.19
N LYS A 82 -20.69 -1.25 -4.55
CA LYS A 82 -21.07 -1.54 -5.91
C LYS A 82 -22.52 -1.15 -6.12
N TYR A 83 -22.76 -0.20 -7.00
CA TYR A 83 -24.09 0.23 -7.41
C TYR A 83 -24.43 -0.46 -8.74
N ASN A 84 -25.59 -1.13 -8.77
CA ASN A 84 -26.03 -1.87 -9.94
C ASN A 84 -27.30 -1.25 -10.51
N PHE A 85 -27.31 -1.01 -11.82
CA PHE A 85 -28.49 -0.63 -12.57
C PHE A 85 -28.82 -1.75 -13.55
N ASN A 86 -29.98 -2.37 -13.33
CA ASN A 86 -30.43 -3.54 -14.07
C ASN A 86 -31.52 -3.16 -15.07
N PHE A 87 -31.36 -3.66 -16.30
CA PHE A 87 -32.38 -3.63 -17.32
C PHE A 87 -32.62 -5.05 -17.85
N ALA A 88 -33.86 -5.45 -17.94
CA ALA A 88 -34.23 -6.73 -18.49
C ALA A 88 -35.41 -6.54 -19.47
N SER A 89 -35.39 -7.30 -20.55
CA SER A 89 -36.45 -7.31 -21.57
C SER A 89 -36.67 -8.72 -22.06
N GLN A 90 -37.92 -9.00 -22.39
CA GLN A 90 -38.35 -10.23 -23.05
C GLN A 90 -38.82 -9.89 -24.47
N ILE A 91 -38.32 -10.63 -25.44
CA ILE A 91 -38.70 -10.50 -26.86
C ILE A 91 -39.42 -11.79 -27.27
N GLY A 92 -40.71 -11.65 -27.54
CA GLY A 92 -41.57 -12.82 -27.70
C GLY A 92 -41.55 -13.70 -26.44
N ASP A 93 -41.83 -14.99 -26.58
CA ASP A 93 -41.84 -15.94 -25.47
C ASP A 93 -40.54 -16.75 -25.36
N PHE A 94 -39.52 -16.41 -26.16
CA PHE A 94 -38.35 -17.26 -26.35
C PHE A 94 -36.99 -16.57 -26.09
N ILE A 95 -36.88 -15.23 -26.12
CA ILE A 95 -35.61 -14.53 -25.85
C ILE A 95 -35.74 -13.62 -24.63
N TYR A 96 -34.83 -13.77 -23.68
CA TYR A 96 -34.66 -12.88 -22.53
C TYR A 96 -33.31 -12.20 -22.62
N LEU A 97 -33.33 -10.89 -22.52
CA LEU A 97 -32.12 -10.06 -22.53
C LEU A 97 -31.97 -9.35 -21.20
N GLY A 98 -30.75 -9.28 -20.71
CA GLY A 98 -30.39 -8.57 -19.49
C GLY A 98 -29.13 -7.73 -19.67
N MET A 99 -29.12 -6.55 -19.05
CA MET A 99 -27.97 -5.68 -18.99
C MET A 99 -27.80 -5.15 -17.57
N ASN A 100 -26.57 -5.17 -17.08
CA ASN A 100 -26.17 -4.57 -15.81
C ASN A 100 -25.11 -3.49 -16.05
N LEU A 101 -25.34 -2.29 -15.54
CA LEU A 101 -24.34 -1.25 -15.40
C LEU A 101 -23.90 -1.20 -13.94
N ASN A 102 -22.59 -1.31 -13.70
CA ASN A 102 -22.04 -1.33 -12.35
C ASN A 102 -21.09 -0.17 -12.16
N ALA A 103 -21.34 0.64 -11.14
CA ALA A 103 -20.41 1.63 -10.64
C ALA A 103 -19.79 1.15 -9.33
N HIS A 104 -18.50 1.33 -9.18
CA HIS A 104 -17.75 0.90 -7.99
C HIS A 104 -17.13 2.10 -7.30
N ASN A 105 -17.15 2.10 -5.98
CA ASN A 105 -16.45 3.09 -5.16
C ASN A 105 -15.69 2.36 -4.06
N ILE A 106 -14.41 2.68 -3.92
CA ILE A 106 -13.47 2.05 -2.98
C ILE A 106 -12.91 3.12 -2.07
N ASN A 107 -12.89 2.84 -0.78
CA ASN A 107 -12.18 3.62 0.22
C ASN A 107 -11.61 2.66 1.25
N GLU A 108 -10.28 2.59 1.32
CA GLU A 108 -9.55 1.74 2.26
C GLU A 108 -8.47 2.55 2.96
N LYS A 109 -8.35 2.35 4.27
CA LYS A 109 -7.26 2.84 5.09
C LYS A 109 -6.53 1.66 5.68
N ALA A 110 -5.21 1.63 5.51
CA ALA A 110 -4.35 0.60 6.06
C ALA A 110 -3.24 1.21 6.91
N LEU A 111 -2.96 0.59 8.04
CA LEU A 111 -1.80 0.86 8.89
C LEU A 111 -0.98 -0.40 8.99
N TYR A 112 0.26 -0.34 8.52
CA TYR A 112 1.28 -1.35 8.70
C TYR A 112 2.24 -0.89 9.77
N SER A 113 2.48 -1.73 10.77
CA SER A 113 3.39 -1.43 11.88
C SER A 113 4.38 -2.57 12.04
N VAL A 114 5.67 -2.25 12.02
CA VAL A 114 6.77 -3.18 12.31
C VAL A 114 7.51 -2.65 13.53
N LYS A 115 7.33 -3.33 14.66
CA LYS A 115 7.99 -3.01 15.93
C LYS A 115 9.14 -3.97 16.17
N GLU A 116 10.29 -3.43 16.50
CA GLU A 116 11.46 -4.17 16.95
C GLU A 116 11.77 -3.79 18.41
N ASP A 117 11.78 -4.76 19.28
CA ASP A 117 12.16 -4.62 20.68
C ASP A 117 13.56 -5.22 20.88
N ASN A 118 14.49 -4.42 21.39
CA ASN A 118 15.86 -4.81 21.62
C ASN A 118 16.11 -5.09 23.11
N PHE A 119 15.72 -6.29 23.56
CA PHE A 119 15.75 -6.66 24.98
C PHE A 119 17.15 -6.91 25.54
N ARG A 120 18.17 -7.15 24.70
CA ARG A 120 19.50 -7.59 25.13
C ARG A 120 20.64 -6.73 24.58
N SER A 121 20.35 -5.56 24.06
CA SER A 121 21.41 -4.67 23.57
C SER A 121 22.30 -4.20 24.72
N SER A 122 23.61 -4.30 24.51
CA SER A 122 24.60 -3.62 25.35
C SER A 122 24.50 -2.09 25.16
N ASN A 123 23.83 -1.62 24.11
CA ASN A 123 23.54 -0.21 23.91
C ASN A 123 22.25 0.18 24.66
N PRO A 124 22.34 0.85 25.81
CA PRO A 124 21.20 1.22 26.64
C PRO A 124 20.32 2.29 25.97
N TYR A 125 20.77 2.87 24.87
CA TYR A 125 20.14 4.01 24.21
C TYR A 125 19.24 3.63 23.05
N LEU A 126 19.37 2.42 22.50
CA LEU A 126 18.48 1.91 21.45
C LEU A 126 17.67 0.74 22.00
N ARG A 127 16.52 1.03 22.59
CA ARG A 127 15.65 0.02 23.22
C ARG A 127 14.61 -0.53 22.26
N TYR A 128 14.08 0.35 21.39
CA TYR A 128 12.96 -0.06 20.56
C TYR A 128 12.81 0.87 19.35
N ALA A 129 12.31 0.30 18.27
CA ALA A 129 11.93 1.04 17.08
C ALA A 129 10.59 0.53 16.56
N ASN A 130 9.71 1.43 16.11
CA ASN A 130 8.43 1.08 15.51
C ASN A 130 8.23 1.90 14.24
N HIS A 131 8.33 1.22 13.10
CA HIS A 131 8.02 1.81 11.82
C HIS A 131 6.54 1.63 11.51
N LYS A 132 5.86 2.74 11.20
CA LYS A 132 4.45 2.78 10.81
C LYS A 132 4.32 3.34 9.41
N GLN A 133 3.54 2.65 8.58
CA GLN A 133 3.17 3.12 7.25
C GLN A 133 1.65 3.25 7.19
N TYR A 134 1.19 4.45 6.93
CA TYR A 134 -0.22 4.77 6.68
C TYR A 134 -0.46 4.78 5.18
N ILE A 135 -1.49 4.10 4.72
CA ILE A 135 -1.91 4.08 3.32
C ILE A 135 -3.41 4.34 3.26
N ASN A 136 -3.79 5.35 2.49
CA ASN A 136 -5.18 5.65 2.16
C ASN A 136 -5.37 5.36 0.67
N THR A 137 -6.27 4.46 0.33
CA THR A 137 -6.57 4.09 -1.06
C THR A 137 -8.01 4.45 -1.37
N THR A 138 -8.21 5.30 -2.37
CA THR A 138 -9.52 5.63 -2.91
C THR A 138 -9.61 5.22 -4.37
N GLY A 139 -10.81 4.87 -4.83
CA GLY A 139 -10.96 4.45 -6.21
C GLY A 139 -12.40 4.43 -6.70
N GLU A 140 -12.51 4.62 -8.01
CA GLU A 140 -13.76 4.53 -8.73
C GLU A 140 -13.61 3.53 -9.87
N GLY A 141 -14.68 2.81 -10.17
CA GLY A 141 -14.67 1.81 -11.22
C GLY A 141 -16.00 1.69 -11.92
N PHE A 142 -15.96 1.19 -13.17
CA PHE A 142 -17.14 0.93 -13.97
C PHE A 142 -17.01 -0.44 -14.65
N SER A 143 -18.13 -1.15 -14.74
CA SER A 143 -18.23 -2.39 -15.53
C SER A 143 -19.63 -2.58 -16.10
N LEU A 144 -19.70 -3.37 -17.16
CA LEU A 144 -20.93 -3.75 -17.87
C LEU A 144 -21.07 -5.26 -17.85
N GLN A 145 -22.31 -5.74 -17.66
CA GLN A 145 -22.66 -7.14 -17.89
C GLN A 145 -23.81 -7.23 -18.87
N LEU A 146 -23.73 -8.18 -19.81
CA LEU A 146 -24.77 -8.50 -20.77
C LEU A 146 -25.10 -9.97 -20.63
N GLY A 147 -26.36 -10.31 -20.72
CA GLY A 147 -26.84 -11.69 -20.68
C GLY A 147 -28.02 -11.93 -21.62
N SER A 148 -28.06 -13.13 -22.15
CA SER A 148 -29.21 -13.59 -22.92
C SER A 148 -29.53 -15.02 -22.54
N ILE A 149 -30.84 -15.32 -22.46
CA ILE A 149 -31.38 -16.68 -22.36
C ILE A 149 -32.31 -16.90 -23.54
N ILE A 150 -32.14 -18.01 -24.22
CA ILE A 150 -32.97 -18.41 -25.34
C ILE A 150 -33.68 -19.72 -24.98
N LYS A 151 -35.00 -19.76 -25.09
CA LYS A 151 -35.79 -20.98 -25.06
C LYS A 151 -35.75 -21.59 -26.47
N VAL A 152 -34.98 -22.64 -26.65
CA VAL A 152 -34.81 -23.34 -27.92
C VAL A 152 -36.04 -24.24 -28.17
N THR A 153 -36.51 -24.90 -27.10
CA THR A 153 -37.77 -25.66 -27.03
C THR A 153 -38.42 -25.37 -25.66
N ASP A 154 -39.61 -25.96 -25.44
CA ASP A 154 -40.26 -25.84 -24.12
C ASP A 154 -39.41 -26.42 -22.99
N GLU A 155 -38.59 -27.42 -23.30
CA GLU A 155 -37.70 -28.11 -22.34
C GLU A 155 -36.29 -27.55 -22.32
N LEU A 156 -35.72 -27.07 -23.46
CA LEU A 156 -34.33 -26.68 -23.58
C LEU A 156 -34.16 -25.17 -23.57
N ARG A 157 -33.34 -24.70 -22.65
CA ARG A 157 -32.91 -23.30 -22.53
C ARG A 157 -31.39 -23.20 -22.61
N LEU A 158 -30.91 -22.25 -23.38
CA LEU A 158 -29.50 -21.91 -23.49
C LEU A 158 -29.28 -20.48 -23.01
N GLY A 159 -28.19 -20.26 -22.24
CA GLY A 159 -27.83 -18.95 -21.74
C GLY A 159 -26.40 -18.60 -22.09
N VAL A 160 -26.15 -17.33 -22.37
CA VAL A 160 -24.82 -16.77 -22.51
C VAL A 160 -24.76 -15.45 -21.78
N SER A 161 -23.67 -15.20 -21.09
CA SER A 161 -23.42 -13.90 -20.48
C SER A 161 -21.98 -13.46 -20.70
N TYR A 162 -21.82 -12.16 -20.80
CA TYR A 162 -20.53 -11.47 -20.91
C TYR A 162 -20.41 -10.45 -19.77
N GLN A 163 -19.29 -10.49 -19.07
CA GLN A 163 -18.87 -9.49 -18.10
C GLN A 163 -17.67 -8.75 -18.68
N SER A 164 -17.79 -7.45 -18.84
CA SER A 164 -16.67 -6.61 -19.25
C SER A 164 -15.59 -6.59 -18.15
N PRO A 165 -14.37 -6.19 -18.47
CA PRO A 165 -13.46 -5.72 -17.44
C PRO A 165 -14.12 -4.66 -16.55
N THR A 166 -13.74 -4.61 -15.29
CA THR A 166 -13.98 -3.41 -14.47
C THR A 166 -12.78 -2.50 -14.64
N TRP A 167 -13.02 -1.32 -15.15
CA TRP A 167 -11.98 -0.29 -15.29
C TRP A 167 -11.94 0.54 -14.03
N TYR A 168 -10.81 0.54 -13.34
CA TYR A 168 -10.57 1.29 -12.11
C TYR A 168 -9.63 2.46 -12.33
N LYS A 169 -9.97 3.60 -11.72
CA LYS A 169 -9.07 4.72 -11.49
C LYS A 169 -8.84 4.81 -9.98
N MET A 170 -7.59 4.68 -9.55
CA MET A 170 -7.21 4.60 -8.15
C MET A 170 -6.28 5.75 -7.78
N LYS A 171 -6.42 6.23 -6.56
CA LYS A 171 -5.52 7.16 -5.90
C LYS A 171 -5.06 6.54 -4.59
N GLU A 172 -3.76 6.51 -4.38
CA GLU A 172 -3.14 6.04 -3.16
C GLU A 172 -2.32 7.17 -2.54
N GLU A 173 -2.54 7.42 -1.26
CA GLU A 173 -1.78 8.35 -0.45
C GLU A 173 -1.07 7.57 0.64
N SER A 174 0.24 7.77 0.79
CA SER A 174 1.01 7.07 1.81
C SER A 174 1.90 8.01 2.61
N ARG A 175 2.08 7.68 3.89
CA ARG A 175 2.95 8.38 4.83
C ARG A 175 3.68 7.38 5.71
N GLN A 176 4.92 7.69 6.06
CA GLN A 176 5.74 6.86 6.93
C GLN A 176 6.14 7.64 8.19
N VAL A 177 6.10 6.96 9.32
CA VAL A 177 6.55 7.47 10.62
C VAL A 177 7.44 6.41 11.26
N LEU A 178 8.58 6.81 11.78
CA LEU A 178 9.45 5.96 12.57
C LEU A 178 9.51 6.50 13.98
N TYR A 179 9.02 5.73 14.92
CA TYR A 179 9.21 5.98 16.34
C TYR A 179 10.40 5.18 16.84
N ALA A 180 11.35 5.81 17.49
CA ALA A 180 12.51 5.13 18.06
C ALA A 180 12.91 5.74 19.39
N THR A 181 13.30 4.88 20.32
CA THR A 181 14.00 5.29 21.54
C THR A 181 15.48 5.35 21.24
N THR A 182 16.02 6.56 21.17
CA THR A 182 17.45 6.82 20.93
C THR A 182 18.02 7.66 22.05
N GLY A 183 19.32 7.58 22.26
CA GLY A 183 19.95 8.38 23.30
C GLY A 183 21.47 8.54 23.11
N VAL A 184 22.02 9.44 23.86
CA VAL A 184 23.48 9.56 24.13
C VAL A 184 23.74 9.22 25.58
N ALA A 185 24.99 9.02 25.96
CA ALA A 185 25.39 8.51 27.28
C ALA A 185 24.71 9.12 28.53
N THR A 186 24.03 10.25 28.38
CA THR A 186 23.36 10.96 29.47
C THR A 186 21.86 11.18 29.32
N ARG A 187 21.28 10.93 28.12
CA ARG A 187 19.85 11.17 27.85
C ARG A 187 19.28 10.21 26.83
N THR A 188 18.10 9.66 27.13
CA THR A 188 17.27 8.89 26.21
C THR A 188 16.16 9.78 25.67
N TYR A 189 15.92 9.74 24.37
CA TYR A 189 14.86 10.50 23.70
C TYR A 189 13.92 9.54 23.00
N ASP A 190 12.62 9.73 23.28
CA ASP A 190 11.55 9.12 22.50
C ASP A 190 11.13 10.11 21.41
N ARG A 191 11.21 9.70 20.15
CA ARG A 191 10.92 10.57 19.02
C ARG A 191 10.05 9.89 17.98
N ASP A 192 8.99 10.59 17.58
CA ASP A 192 8.32 10.35 16.31
C ASP A 192 9.08 11.09 15.21
N ILE A 193 9.62 10.35 14.25
CA ILE A 193 10.35 10.90 13.12
C ILE A 193 9.53 10.61 11.87
N GLU A 194 9.14 11.67 11.20
CA GLU A 194 8.42 11.59 9.93
C GLU A 194 9.04 12.54 8.90
N LEU A 195 8.70 12.32 7.66
CA LEU A 195 9.07 13.20 6.59
C LEU A 195 8.14 14.40 6.60
N VAL A 196 8.71 15.60 6.77
CA VAL A 196 7.96 16.85 6.79
C VAL A 196 8.47 17.79 5.71
N ASN A 197 7.59 18.66 5.23
CA ASN A 197 7.96 19.73 4.33
C ASN A 197 8.69 20.87 5.09
N ARG A 198 9.11 21.92 4.39
CA ARG A 198 9.80 23.08 4.98
C ARG A 198 8.98 23.84 6.04
N TYR A 199 7.66 23.61 6.09
CA TYR A 199 6.77 24.23 7.08
C TYR A 199 6.48 23.32 8.28
N GLY A 200 7.00 22.08 8.28
CA GLY A 200 6.78 21.10 9.35
C GLY A 200 5.56 20.19 9.14
N ASP A 201 4.85 20.31 8.00
CA ASP A 201 3.71 19.46 7.73
C ASP A 201 4.14 18.09 7.24
N PRO A 202 3.44 17.00 7.63
CA PRO A 202 3.71 15.65 7.16
C PRO A 202 3.61 15.53 5.64
N ILE A 203 4.60 14.89 5.02
CA ILE A 203 4.60 14.64 3.58
C ILE A 203 3.81 13.39 3.27
N TRP A 204 2.75 13.54 2.49
CA TRP A 204 1.99 12.46 1.89
C TRP A 204 2.44 12.26 0.45
N TYR A 205 2.74 11.00 0.11
CA TYR A 205 3.08 10.60 -1.25
C TYR A 205 1.83 10.15 -1.94
N GLU A 206 1.49 10.83 -3.04
CA GLU A 206 0.35 10.50 -3.86
C GLU A 206 0.77 9.71 -5.09
N ARG A 207 0.02 8.67 -5.40
CA ARG A 207 0.15 7.88 -6.61
C ARG A 207 -1.21 7.63 -7.24
N GLU A 208 -1.37 8.06 -8.47
CA GLU A 208 -2.53 7.72 -9.28
C GLU A 208 -2.17 6.60 -10.26
N TYR A 209 -3.07 5.64 -10.40
CA TYR A 209 -2.91 4.56 -11.36
C TYR A 209 -4.25 4.04 -11.84
N LYS A 210 -4.24 3.37 -13.00
CA LYS A 210 -5.39 2.72 -13.59
C LYS A 210 -5.10 1.24 -13.73
N PHE A 211 -6.09 0.42 -13.42
CA PHE A 211 -6.02 -1.00 -13.72
C PHE A 211 -7.38 -1.52 -14.17
N ARG A 212 -7.40 -2.70 -14.72
CA ARG A 212 -8.61 -3.38 -15.15
C ARG A 212 -8.58 -4.85 -14.73
N THR A 213 -9.75 -5.37 -14.36
CA THR A 213 -9.95 -6.81 -14.16
C THR A 213 -10.07 -7.53 -15.49
N PRO A 214 -9.89 -8.85 -15.55
CA PRO A 214 -10.24 -9.63 -16.73
C PRO A 214 -11.73 -9.55 -17.07
N SER A 215 -12.07 -9.74 -18.35
CA SER A 215 -13.45 -10.04 -18.79
C SER A 215 -13.75 -11.51 -18.57
N ALA A 216 -15.05 -11.85 -18.51
CA ALA A 216 -15.48 -13.23 -18.39
C ALA A 216 -16.67 -13.51 -19.32
N TRP A 217 -16.68 -14.72 -19.90
CA TRP A 217 -17.80 -15.28 -20.62
C TRP A 217 -18.32 -16.49 -19.88
N THR A 218 -19.66 -16.62 -19.82
CA THR A 218 -20.30 -17.77 -19.21
C THR A 218 -21.34 -18.30 -20.18
N ALA A 219 -21.33 -19.60 -20.41
CA ALA A 219 -22.40 -20.31 -21.16
C ALA A 219 -23.09 -21.28 -20.21
N SER A 220 -24.39 -21.44 -20.39
CA SER A 220 -25.23 -22.34 -19.59
C SER A 220 -26.27 -23.03 -20.45
N ALA A 221 -26.67 -24.24 -20.06
CA ALA A 221 -27.76 -24.98 -20.63
C ALA A 221 -28.62 -25.56 -19.50
N ALA A 222 -29.94 -25.53 -19.67
CA ALA A 222 -30.89 -26.15 -18.76
C ALA A 222 -31.92 -26.95 -19.56
N TYR A 223 -32.17 -28.18 -19.09
CA TYR A 223 -33.18 -29.09 -19.66
C TYR A 223 -34.20 -29.47 -18.60
N LEU A 224 -35.47 -29.26 -18.89
CA LEU A 224 -36.59 -29.61 -18.01
C LEU A 224 -37.07 -31.02 -18.37
N ILE A 225 -36.97 -31.94 -17.42
CA ILE A 225 -37.53 -33.30 -17.54
C ILE A 225 -38.93 -33.25 -16.95
N LYS A 226 -39.90 -33.64 -17.76
CA LYS A 226 -41.32 -33.77 -17.33
C LYS A 226 -41.58 -35.13 -16.71
#